data_afeedb70020e3e7194017957ac9cccc9
#
_entry.id   afeedb70020e3e7194017957ac9cccc9
#
_cell.length_a   1.000
_cell.length_b   1.000
_cell.length_c   1.000
_cell.angle_alpha   90.00
_cell.angle_beta   90.00
_cell.angle_gamma   90.00
#
_symmetry.space_group_name_H-M   'P 1'
#
loop_
_entity.id
_entity.type
_entity.pdbx_description
1 polymer ?
#
loop_
_entity_poly.entity_id
_entity_poly.type
_entity_poly.pdbx_seq_one_letter_code
_entity_poly.pdbx_strand_id
1 'polypeptide(L)'
;IAIGEANDSQVEDTITMGYNNTASVGGAVAIGQDNVANSGGNAGNTMIAIGRQNEATAQDTIAIGREAKAKNDLSVAIGNRTEATANAAIAIGTNGAPSGGNTYKTTASGFAAVAIGMQANSSGTASTAVGGKSSATANGASALGQGSEASAASATALGKEAKASVADGVALGSTSKATVDKGVKGFNPAEDRDNKYGGLAGTAQTSTLAAVSVGD
;
A
#
# COMPACT_ATOMS: atom_id res chain seq x y z
N ILE A 1 -14.61 25.66 -16.85
CA ILE A 1 -16.03 25.62 -16.43
C ILE A 1 -16.08 25.78 -14.92
N ALA A 2 -16.76 26.83 -14.41
CA ALA A 2 -17.01 27.01 -12.96
C ALA A 2 -18.52 27.07 -12.71
N ILE A 3 -19.04 26.15 -11.88
CA ILE A 3 -20.47 26.07 -11.53
C ILE A 3 -20.63 26.01 -10.02
N GLY A 4 -21.36 26.92 -9.41
CA GLY A 4 -21.60 27.02 -7.97
C GLY A 4 -20.95 28.24 -7.35
N GLU A 5 -20.56 28.15 -6.06
CA GLU A 5 -20.10 29.29 -5.27
C GLU A 5 -18.60 29.13 -4.92
N ALA A 6 -17.86 30.24 -4.96
CA ALA A 6 -16.44 30.32 -4.58
C ALA A 6 -15.50 29.33 -5.30
N ASN A 7 -15.89 28.86 -6.49
CA ASN A 7 -15.03 27.96 -7.26
C ASN A 7 -13.95 28.76 -8.03
N ASP A 8 -12.72 28.29 -8.00
CA ASP A 8 -11.57 28.89 -8.66
C ASP A 8 -11.09 28.01 -9.83
N SER A 9 -11.31 28.49 -11.05
CA SER A 9 -10.96 27.83 -12.32
C SER A 9 -10.02 28.76 -13.09
N GLN A 10 -8.72 28.69 -12.82
CA GLN A 10 -7.73 29.71 -13.19
C GLN A 10 -7.23 29.61 -14.62
N VAL A 11 -7.32 28.45 -15.24
CA VAL A 11 -6.78 28.20 -16.59
C VAL A 11 -7.80 27.53 -17.51
N GLU A 12 -7.49 27.48 -18.80
CA GLU A 12 -8.31 26.80 -19.79
C GLU A 12 -8.43 25.29 -19.49
N ASP A 13 -9.48 24.66 -19.99
CA ASP A 13 -9.75 23.21 -19.85
C ASP A 13 -9.92 22.69 -18.41
N THR A 14 -10.22 23.58 -17.46
CA THR A 14 -10.53 23.16 -16.08
C THR A 14 -12.02 23.04 -15.82
N ILE A 15 -12.41 22.16 -14.88
CA ILE A 15 -13.79 22.00 -14.40
C ILE A 15 -13.80 22.14 -12.88
N THR A 16 -14.55 23.11 -12.36
CA THR A 16 -14.88 23.24 -10.93
C THR A 16 -16.39 23.24 -10.76
N MET A 17 -16.93 22.38 -9.90
CA MET A 17 -18.36 22.31 -9.62
C MET A 17 -18.61 22.13 -8.13
N GLY A 18 -19.47 22.98 -7.54
CA GLY A 18 -19.88 22.90 -6.14
C GLY A 18 -19.47 24.13 -5.34
N TYR A 19 -18.79 23.93 -4.20
CA TYR A 19 -18.45 25.02 -3.29
C TYR A 19 -16.93 25.02 -2.99
N ASN A 20 -16.28 26.16 -3.18
CA ASN A 20 -14.88 26.41 -2.81
C ASN A 20 -13.89 25.37 -3.37
N ASN A 21 -14.05 24.97 -4.64
CA ASN A 21 -13.12 24.07 -5.32
C ASN A 21 -12.08 24.87 -6.11
N THR A 22 -10.85 24.38 -6.15
CA THR A 22 -9.74 24.98 -6.89
C THR A 22 -9.22 24.03 -7.96
N ALA A 23 -9.15 24.49 -9.22
CA ALA A 23 -8.51 23.82 -10.33
C ALA A 23 -7.59 24.83 -11.03
N SER A 24 -6.28 24.73 -10.84
CA SER A 24 -5.31 25.74 -11.25
C SER A 24 -4.32 25.31 -12.32
N VAL A 25 -4.55 24.16 -12.97
CA VAL A 25 -3.75 23.68 -14.11
C VAL A 25 -4.65 23.12 -15.20
N GLY A 26 -4.25 23.20 -16.47
CA GLY A 26 -5.02 22.72 -17.61
C GLY A 26 -5.39 21.23 -17.49
N GLY A 27 -6.65 20.89 -17.79
CA GLY A 27 -7.17 19.52 -17.65
C GLY A 27 -7.57 19.11 -16.23
N ALA A 28 -7.44 19.98 -15.21
CA ALA A 28 -7.80 19.65 -13.85
C ALA A 28 -9.34 19.65 -13.61
N VAL A 29 -9.81 18.72 -12.79
CA VAL A 29 -11.21 18.55 -12.40
C VAL A 29 -11.33 18.58 -10.90
N ALA A 30 -12.11 19.53 -10.34
CA ALA A 30 -12.42 19.61 -8.91
C ALA A 30 -13.94 19.71 -8.71
N ILE A 31 -14.56 18.67 -8.16
CA ILE A 31 -16.04 18.58 -8.02
C ILE A 31 -16.41 18.24 -6.59
N GLY A 32 -17.29 19.05 -5.99
CA GLY A 32 -17.83 18.86 -4.64
C GLY A 32 -17.56 20.03 -3.72
N GLN A 33 -16.92 19.82 -2.58
CA GLN A 33 -16.66 20.87 -1.60
C GLN A 33 -15.19 20.90 -1.17
N ASP A 34 -14.57 22.07 -1.19
CA ASP A 34 -13.21 22.31 -0.69
C ASP A 34 -12.15 21.39 -1.32
N ASN A 35 -12.31 21.00 -2.60
CA ASN A 35 -11.33 20.16 -3.29
C ASN A 35 -10.25 21.01 -3.96
N VAL A 36 -9.03 20.46 -3.98
CA VAL A 36 -7.86 21.08 -4.61
C VAL A 36 -7.29 20.15 -5.68
N ALA A 37 -7.29 20.60 -6.93
CA ALA A 37 -6.62 19.97 -8.07
C ALA A 37 -5.55 20.94 -8.61
N ASN A 38 -4.32 20.84 -8.09
CA ASN A 38 -3.24 21.81 -8.33
C ASN A 38 -1.85 21.15 -8.26
N SER A 39 -1.09 21.18 -9.33
CA SER A 39 0.28 20.61 -9.39
C SER A 39 1.40 21.66 -9.26
N GLY A 40 1.09 22.84 -8.75
CA GLY A 40 2.11 23.88 -8.55
C GLY A 40 2.68 24.51 -9.83
N GLY A 41 1.94 24.44 -10.96
CA GLY A 41 2.24 25.24 -12.17
C GLY A 41 2.76 24.47 -13.38
N ASN A 42 2.80 23.15 -13.38
CA ASN A 42 3.11 22.38 -14.57
C ASN A 42 1.88 22.26 -15.48
N ALA A 43 1.93 22.87 -16.65
CA ALA A 43 0.86 22.80 -17.64
C ALA A 43 0.78 21.40 -18.29
N GLY A 44 -0.44 20.93 -18.58
CA GLY A 44 -0.67 19.68 -19.30
C GLY A 44 -0.83 18.43 -18.44
N ASN A 45 -0.99 18.59 -17.11
CA ASN A 45 -1.18 17.48 -16.18
C ASN A 45 -2.67 17.32 -15.84
N THR A 46 -3.14 16.08 -15.80
CA THR A 46 -4.53 15.78 -15.44
C THR A 46 -4.65 15.48 -13.94
N MET A 47 -5.36 16.32 -13.22
CA MET A 47 -5.66 16.06 -11.81
C MET A 47 -7.16 15.96 -11.59
N ILE A 48 -7.57 14.99 -10.79
CA ILE A 48 -8.97 14.77 -10.46
C ILE A 48 -9.14 14.80 -8.94
N ALA A 49 -9.92 15.77 -8.43
CA ALA A 49 -10.29 15.87 -7.02
C ALA A 49 -11.83 15.89 -6.90
N ILE A 50 -12.45 14.79 -6.48
CA ILE A 50 -13.92 14.65 -6.43
C ILE A 50 -14.39 14.24 -5.05
N GLY A 51 -15.29 15.02 -4.46
CA GLY A 51 -15.90 14.77 -3.16
C GLY A 51 -15.75 15.93 -2.20
N ARG A 52 -15.14 15.71 -1.03
CA ARG A 52 -14.99 16.77 -0.03
C ARG A 52 -13.56 16.82 0.53
N GLN A 53 -12.93 17.99 0.49
CA GLN A 53 -11.62 18.25 1.05
C GLN A 53 -10.52 17.31 0.51
N ASN A 54 -10.60 16.94 -0.77
CA ASN A 54 -9.59 16.12 -1.40
C ASN A 54 -8.44 16.98 -1.96
N GLU A 55 -7.24 16.42 -1.93
CA GLU A 55 -6.02 17.05 -2.43
C GLU A 55 -5.40 16.18 -3.54
N ALA A 56 -5.48 16.63 -4.79
CA ALA A 56 -4.75 16.10 -5.94
C ALA A 56 -3.69 17.15 -6.31
N THR A 57 -2.44 16.99 -5.83
CA THR A 57 -1.45 18.09 -5.79
C THR A 57 -0.14 17.79 -6.52
N ALA A 58 -0.13 16.76 -7.37
CA ALA A 58 1.00 16.45 -8.23
C ALA A 58 0.52 16.00 -9.61
N GLN A 59 1.44 15.74 -10.54
CA GLN A 59 1.15 15.39 -11.92
C GLN A 59 0.32 14.09 -12.02
N ASP A 60 -0.75 14.13 -12.82
CA ASP A 60 -1.60 12.99 -13.18
C ASP A 60 -2.12 12.22 -11.94
N THR A 61 -2.63 12.97 -10.94
CA THR A 61 -3.11 12.43 -9.68
C THR A 61 -4.63 12.33 -9.61
N ILE A 62 -5.11 11.34 -8.86
CA ILE A 62 -6.54 11.13 -8.61
C ILE A 62 -6.79 11.08 -7.11
N ALA A 63 -7.61 12.00 -6.59
CA ALA A 63 -8.08 12.02 -5.21
C ALA A 63 -9.61 12.03 -5.18
N ILE A 64 -10.24 10.93 -4.80
CA ILE A 64 -11.71 10.78 -4.80
C ILE A 64 -12.20 10.31 -3.44
N GLY A 65 -13.10 11.06 -2.83
CA GLY A 65 -13.71 10.68 -1.55
C GLY A 65 -13.86 11.85 -0.59
N ARG A 66 -13.49 11.65 0.66
CA ARG A 66 -13.43 12.69 1.68
C ARG A 66 -12.04 12.73 2.30
N GLU A 67 -11.37 13.85 2.24
CA GLU A 67 -10.02 14.02 2.77
C GLU A 67 -9.00 13.04 2.13
N ALA A 68 -9.25 12.61 0.88
CA ALA A 68 -8.30 11.78 0.14
C ALA A 68 -7.12 12.64 -0.38
N LYS A 69 -5.90 12.12 -0.31
CA LYS A 69 -4.68 12.85 -0.64
C LYS A 69 -3.80 12.07 -1.60
N ALA A 70 -3.71 12.55 -2.84
CA ALA A 70 -2.79 12.09 -3.87
C ALA A 70 -1.72 13.18 -4.07
N LYS A 71 -0.51 12.97 -3.51
CA LYS A 71 0.47 14.05 -3.33
C LYS A 71 1.70 13.98 -4.21
N ASN A 72 1.95 12.86 -4.84
CA ASN A 72 3.09 12.68 -5.75
C ASN A 72 2.63 12.15 -7.11
N ASP A 73 3.46 12.32 -8.12
CA ASP A 73 3.12 12.03 -9.51
C ASP A 73 2.54 10.63 -9.72
N LEU A 74 1.54 10.54 -10.59
CA LEU A 74 0.86 9.30 -10.96
C LEU A 74 0.17 8.58 -9.77
N SER A 75 -0.04 9.28 -8.65
CA SER A 75 -0.63 8.65 -7.47
C SER A 75 -2.16 8.67 -7.46
N VAL A 76 -2.77 7.65 -6.86
CA VAL A 76 -4.21 7.46 -6.77
C VAL A 76 -4.62 7.27 -5.31
N ALA A 77 -5.51 8.13 -4.79
CA ALA A 77 -6.09 8.02 -3.46
C ALA A 77 -7.62 8.00 -3.55
N ILE A 78 -8.25 6.87 -3.27
CA ILE A 78 -9.71 6.71 -3.36
C ILE A 78 -10.30 6.23 -2.04
N GLY A 79 -11.19 7.04 -1.46
CA GLY A 79 -11.93 6.71 -0.25
C GLY A 79 -11.83 7.77 0.84
N ASN A 80 -12.22 7.41 2.06
CA ASN A 80 -12.20 8.34 3.18
C ASN A 80 -10.82 8.37 3.84
N ARG A 81 -10.15 9.52 3.82
CA ARG A 81 -8.82 9.73 4.44
C ARG A 81 -7.76 8.75 3.94
N THR A 82 -7.78 8.44 2.66
CA THR A 82 -6.73 7.66 2.00
C THR A 82 -5.55 8.57 1.67
N GLU A 83 -4.34 8.03 1.76
CA GLU A 83 -3.12 8.78 1.45
C GLU A 83 -2.19 7.99 0.51
N ALA A 84 -1.99 8.51 -0.70
CA ALA A 84 -0.98 8.05 -1.65
C ALA A 84 0.10 9.15 -1.73
N THR A 85 1.24 8.92 -1.07
CA THR A 85 2.26 9.95 -0.83
C THR A 85 3.61 9.70 -1.49
N ALA A 86 3.67 8.70 -2.37
CA ALA A 86 4.83 8.45 -3.22
C ALA A 86 4.44 8.37 -4.69
N ASN A 87 5.41 8.50 -5.58
CA ASN A 87 5.18 8.41 -7.03
C ASN A 87 4.61 7.03 -7.40
N ALA A 88 3.61 7.02 -8.28
CA ALA A 88 2.90 5.84 -8.75
C ALA A 88 2.24 5.01 -7.61
N ALA A 89 2.05 5.59 -6.43
CA ALA A 89 1.41 4.90 -5.31
C ALA A 89 -0.11 4.85 -5.46
N ILE A 90 -0.73 3.74 -5.06
CA ILE A 90 -2.18 3.54 -5.11
C ILE A 90 -2.70 3.23 -3.70
N ALA A 91 -3.58 4.09 -3.16
CA ALA A 91 -4.27 3.88 -1.90
C ALA A 91 -5.79 3.86 -2.11
N ILE A 92 -6.43 2.74 -1.87
CA ILE A 92 -7.89 2.59 -2.02
C ILE A 92 -8.48 1.99 -0.75
N GLY A 93 -9.35 2.75 -0.07
CA GLY A 93 -9.94 2.23 1.17
C GLY A 93 -10.54 3.29 2.05
N THR A 94 -10.53 3.05 3.35
CA THR A 94 -11.07 3.97 4.35
C THR A 94 -10.25 3.96 5.64
N ASN A 95 -10.48 4.95 6.49
CA ASN A 95 -9.85 5.01 7.80
C ASN A 95 -10.50 4.10 8.87
N GLY A 96 -11.66 3.52 8.60
CA GLY A 96 -12.34 2.59 9.51
C GLY A 96 -12.85 3.16 10.84
N ALA A 97 -12.73 4.47 11.10
CA ALA A 97 -13.23 5.10 12.31
C ALA A 97 -14.43 6.00 11.99
N PRO A 98 -15.63 5.74 12.56
CA PRO A 98 -16.78 6.61 12.40
C PRO A 98 -16.63 7.93 13.15
N SER A 99 -15.74 8.05 14.10
CA SER A 99 -15.55 9.23 14.96
C SER A 99 -14.09 9.64 15.01
N GLY A 100 -13.69 10.56 14.14
CA GLY A 100 -12.66 11.56 14.37
C GLY A 100 -11.21 11.18 14.68
N GLY A 101 -10.85 9.94 14.87
CA GLY A 101 -9.47 9.54 15.15
C GLY A 101 -8.58 9.54 13.89
N ASN A 102 -7.55 10.36 13.88
CA ASN A 102 -6.67 10.58 12.72
C ASN A 102 -5.64 9.46 12.49
N THR A 103 -5.69 8.40 13.27
CA THR A 103 -4.61 7.40 13.39
C THR A 103 -4.71 6.22 12.43
N TYR A 104 -5.84 6.02 11.79
CA TYR A 104 -6.10 4.80 11.00
C TYR A 104 -6.43 5.16 9.56
N LYS A 105 -5.42 5.25 8.72
CA LYS A 105 -5.54 5.58 7.30
C LYS A 105 -5.19 4.37 6.43
N THR A 106 -5.75 4.31 5.22
CA THR A 106 -5.18 3.50 4.15
C THR A 106 -4.06 4.31 3.53
N THR A 107 -2.83 3.80 3.58
CA THR A 107 -1.64 4.56 3.20
C THR A 107 -0.76 3.76 2.23
N ALA A 108 -0.44 4.36 1.09
CA ALA A 108 0.59 3.91 0.17
C ALA A 108 1.69 4.97 0.11
N SER A 109 2.82 4.71 0.77
CA SER A 109 3.92 5.68 0.90
C SER A 109 5.24 5.20 0.29
N GLY A 110 5.32 3.97 -0.20
CA GLY A 110 6.43 3.49 -1.00
C GLY A 110 6.28 3.85 -2.49
N PHE A 111 7.38 4.02 -3.21
CA PHE A 111 7.36 4.17 -4.66
C PHE A 111 6.66 2.96 -5.31
N ALA A 112 5.69 3.19 -6.19
CA ALA A 112 4.86 2.17 -6.84
C ALA A 112 4.18 1.20 -5.84
N ALA A 113 3.92 1.65 -4.61
CA ALA A 113 3.25 0.85 -3.58
C ALA A 113 1.74 0.79 -3.80
N VAL A 114 1.12 -0.34 -3.46
CA VAL A 114 -0.32 -0.56 -3.55
C VAL A 114 -0.89 -0.90 -2.17
N ALA A 115 -1.82 -0.08 -1.66
CA ALA A 115 -2.54 -0.32 -0.42
C ALA A 115 -4.05 -0.34 -0.69
N ILE A 116 -4.70 -1.49 -0.55
CA ILE A 116 -6.13 -1.66 -0.80
C ILE A 116 -6.82 -2.29 0.41
N GLY A 117 -7.79 -1.58 0.98
CA GLY A 117 -8.55 -2.04 2.14
C GLY A 117 -8.56 -1.06 3.29
N MET A 118 -9.41 -1.28 4.27
CA MET A 118 -9.50 -0.44 5.46
C MET A 118 -8.21 -0.49 6.26
N GLN A 119 -7.51 0.63 6.45
CA GLN A 119 -6.25 0.70 7.21
C GLN A 119 -5.10 -0.14 6.62
N ALA A 120 -5.15 -0.45 5.33
CA ALA A 120 -4.02 -1.10 4.66
C ALA A 120 -2.82 -0.15 4.59
N ASN A 121 -1.63 -0.67 4.84
CA ASN A 121 -0.37 0.09 4.84
C ASN A 121 0.66 -0.55 3.91
N SER A 122 1.09 0.18 2.89
CA SER A 122 2.13 -0.24 1.95
C SER A 122 3.21 0.84 1.88
N SER A 123 4.32 0.63 2.60
CA SER A 123 5.38 1.62 2.73
C SER A 123 6.71 1.23 2.09
N GLY A 124 6.89 -0.02 1.72
CA GLY A 124 8.05 -0.46 0.95
C GLY A 124 7.95 -0.08 -0.53
N THR A 125 9.07 0.12 -1.20
CA THR A 125 9.12 0.28 -2.66
C THR A 125 8.53 -0.96 -3.34
N ALA A 126 7.63 -0.78 -4.31
CA ALA A 126 6.94 -1.84 -5.03
C ALA A 126 6.24 -2.87 -4.09
N SER A 127 5.85 -2.43 -2.90
CA SER A 127 5.14 -3.30 -1.96
C SER A 127 3.63 -3.34 -2.23
N THR A 128 2.97 -4.41 -1.82
CA THR A 128 1.53 -4.61 -2.02
C THR A 128 0.86 -5.05 -0.73
N ALA A 129 -0.08 -4.25 -0.22
CA ALA A 129 -0.89 -4.57 0.95
C ALA A 129 -2.38 -4.59 0.56
N VAL A 130 -3.01 -5.76 0.53
CA VAL A 130 -4.42 -5.92 0.17
C VAL A 130 -5.18 -6.65 1.28
N GLY A 131 -6.13 -5.97 1.86
CA GLY A 131 -6.95 -6.46 2.98
C GLY A 131 -7.05 -5.46 4.12
N GLY A 132 -8.07 -5.60 4.95
CA GLY A 132 -8.21 -4.74 6.13
C GLY A 132 -7.04 -4.90 7.10
N LYS A 133 -6.35 -3.81 7.46
CA LYS A 133 -5.16 -3.82 8.33
C LYS A 133 -3.98 -4.65 7.81
N SER A 134 -3.93 -4.91 6.50
CA SER A 134 -2.74 -5.53 5.89
C SER A 134 -1.55 -4.58 5.92
N SER A 135 -0.33 -5.11 6.06
CA SER A 135 0.88 -4.31 6.20
C SER A 135 2.05 -4.90 5.39
N ALA A 136 2.53 -4.16 4.38
CA ALA A 136 3.69 -4.49 3.57
C ALA A 136 4.70 -3.35 3.69
N THR A 137 5.70 -3.51 4.56
CA THR A 137 6.57 -2.40 4.96
C THR A 137 7.97 -2.44 4.34
N ALA A 138 8.36 -3.55 3.77
CA ALA A 138 9.66 -3.70 3.14
C ALA A 138 9.56 -3.72 1.60
N ASN A 139 10.69 -3.47 0.94
CA ASN A 139 10.76 -3.44 -0.52
C ASN A 139 10.36 -4.80 -1.13
N GLY A 140 9.49 -4.75 -2.15
CA GLY A 140 8.96 -5.92 -2.82
C GLY A 140 8.07 -6.82 -1.95
N ALA A 141 7.72 -6.40 -0.73
CA ALA A 141 6.89 -7.19 0.17
C ALA A 141 5.43 -7.28 -0.29
N SER A 142 4.79 -8.43 -0.10
CA SER A 142 3.40 -8.68 -0.45
C SER A 142 2.61 -9.21 0.74
N ALA A 143 1.62 -8.44 1.21
CA ALA A 143 0.73 -8.81 2.30
C ALA A 143 -0.72 -8.85 1.81
N LEU A 144 -1.28 -10.04 1.63
CA LEU A 144 -2.63 -10.26 1.11
C LEU A 144 -3.48 -11.02 2.13
N GLY A 145 -4.46 -10.34 2.70
CA GLY A 145 -5.36 -10.87 3.71
C GLY A 145 -5.58 -9.89 4.86
N GLN A 146 -6.66 -10.08 5.61
CA GLN A 146 -6.94 -9.25 6.78
C GLN A 146 -5.82 -9.42 7.83
N GLY A 147 -5.20 -8.33 8.25
CA GLY A 147 -4.15 -8.36 9.27
C GLY A 147 -2.86 -9.09 8.85
N SER A 148 -2.70 -9.38 7.56
CA SER A 148 -1.45 -9.97 7.05
C SER A 148 -0.30 -8.98 7.17
N GLU A 149 0.91 -9.50 7.43
CA GLU A 149 2.11 -8.70 7.67
C GLU A 149 3.31 -9.26 6.89
N ALA A 150 3.86 -8.48 5.97
CA ALA A 150 5.09 -8.77 5.25
C ALA A 150 6.10 -7.66 5.56
N SER A 151 6.99 -7.91 6.51
CA SER A 151 7.89 -6.90 7.08
C SER A 151 9.35 -7.00 6.64
N ALA A 152 9.69 -8.00 5.85
CA ALA A 152 11.03 -8.18 5.31
C ALA A 152 11.05 -8.10 3.77
N ALA A 153 12.22 -7.81 3.20
CA ALA A 153 12.39 -7.64 1.75
C ALA A 153 11.92 -8.88 0.98
N SER A 154 11.15 -8.65 -0.08
CA SER A 154 10.56 -9.70 -0.94
C SER A 154 9.71 -10.75 -0.19
N ALA A 155 9.34 -10.48 1.06
CA ALA A 155 8.53 -11.40 1.85
C ALA A 155 7.08 -11.45 1.35
N THR A 156 6.45 -12.62 1.41
CA THR A 156 5.06 -12.83 1.02
C THR A 156 4.24 -13.40 2.17
N ALA A 157 3.22 -12.66 2.61
CA ALA A 157 2.24 -13.10 3.61
C ALA A 157 0.87 -13.20 2.95
N LEU A 158 0.37 -14.42 2.73
CA LEU A 158 -0.90 -14.68 2.07
C LEU A 158 -1.84 -15.45 3.00
N GLY A 159 -2.85 -14.78 3.49
CA GLY A 159 -3.86 -15.32 4.40
C GLY A 159 -4.18 -14.35 5.54
N LYS A 160 -5.29 -14.61 6.23
CA LYS A 160 -5.67 -13.81 7.41
C LYS A 160 -4.59 -13.94 8.50
N GLU A 161 -4.06 -12.81 8.97
CA GLU A 161 -3.05 -12.77 10.03
C GLU A 161 -1.74 -13.54 9.71
N ALA A 162 -1.50 -13.85 8.43
CA ALA A 162 -0.24 -14.44 7.99
C ALA A 162 0.92 -13.45 8.20
N LYS A 163 2.09 -13.94 8.64
CA LYS A 163 3.26 -13.10 8.94
C LYS A 163 4.52 -13.63 8.27
N ALA A 164 5.14 -12.82 7.42
CA ALA A 164 6.43 -13.11 6.79
C ALA A 164 7.43 -12.04 7.23
N SER A 165 8.34 -12.42 8.16
CA SER A 165 9.28 -11.51 8.83
C SER A 165 10.74 -11.76 8.48
N VAL A 166 11.03 -12.66 7.54
CA VAL A 166 12.37 -12.90 7.01
C VAL A 166 12.40 -12.61 5.52
N ALA A 167 13.54 -12.15 5.01
CA ALA A 167 13.69 -11.84 3.60
C ALA A 167 13.43 -13.08 2.72
N ASP A 168 12.72 -12.89 1.62
CA ASP A 168 12.28 -13.96 0.70
C ASP A 168 11.37 -15.02 1.35
N GLY A 169 10.94 -14.82 2.60
CA GLY A 169 10.06 -15.74 3.32
C GLY A 169 8.63 -15.73 2.80
N VAL A 170 8.00 -16.91 2.79
CA VAL A 170 6.60 -17.08 2.36
C VAL A 170 5.78 -17.67 3.49
N ALA A 171 4.76 -16.94 3.97
CA ALA A 171 3.74 -17.40 4.90
C ALA A 171 2.43 -17.60 4.13
N LEU A 172 2.00 -18.84 3.96
CA LEU A 172 0.82 -19.22 3.19
C LEU A 172 -0.24 -19.86 4.08
N GLY A 173 -1.39 -19.26 4.13
CA GLY A 173 -2.52 -19.70 4.95
C GLY A 173 -2.78 -18.77 6.14
N SER A 174 -3.95 -18.94 6.77
CA SER A 174 -4.34 -18.16 7.95
C SER A 174 -3.35 -18.41 9.08
N THR A 175 -2.93 -17.34 9.77
CA THR A 175 -2.02 -17.37 10.93
C THR A 175 -0.63 -17.97 10.69
N SER A 176 -0.29 -18.39 9.46
CA SER A 176 1.02 -18.96 9.17
C SER A 176 2.14 -17.94 9.37
N LYS A 177 3.34 -18.43 9.77
CA LYS A 177 4.47 -17.56 10.12
C LYS A 177 5.75 -18.04 9.45
N ALA A 178 6.31 -17.23 8.55
CA ALA A 178 7.64 -17.43 7.99
C ALA A 178 8.64 -16.59 8.79
N THR A 179 9.29 -17.23 9.78
CA THR A 179 10.22 -16.61 10.73
C THR A 179 11.63 -17.18 10.68
N VAL A 180 11.83 -18.22 9.89
CA VAL A 180 13.12 -18.90 9.77
C VAL A 180 13.84 -18.41 8.52
N ASP A 181 15.00 -17.80 8.72
CA ASP A 181 15.86 -17.29 7.64
C ASP A 181 16.65 -18.42 6.98
N LYS A 182 17.28 -18.11 5.84
CA LYS A 182 18.28 -18.98 5.21
C LYS A 182 19.47 -19.23 6.14
N GLY A 183 20.20 -20.30 5.91
CA GLY A 183 21.37 -20.65 6.71
C GLY A 183 21.11 -21.56 7.90
N VAL A 184 19.84 -21.94 8.14
CA VAL A 184 19.51 -22.88 9.20
C VAL A 184 19.89 -24.29 8.76
N LYS A 185 20.60 -25.00 9.63
CA LYS A 185 20.92 -26.41 9.41
C LYS A 185 19.65 -27.24 9.50
N GLY A 186 19.38 -28.02 8.48
CA GLY A 186 18.33 -29.02 8.46
C GLY A 186 18.67 -30.21 9.37
N PHE A 187 17.73 -31.14 9.48
CA PHE A 187 17.94 -32.40 10.18
C PHE A 187 19.14 -33.13 9.57
N ASN A 188 20.12 -33.49 10.42
CA ASN A 188 21.26 -34.30 10.03
C ASN A 188 21.09 -35.72 10.58
N PRO A 189 20.74 -36.70 9.77
CA PRO A 189 20.54 -38.05 10.22
C PRO A 189 21.84 -38.71 10.73
N ALA A 190 23.02 -38.15 10.43
CA ALA A 190 24.30 -38.66 10.95
C ALA A 190 24.58 -38.22 12.40
N GLU A 191 23.87 -37.21 12.92
CA GLU A 191 23.95 -36.79 14.32
C GLU A 191 22.94 -37.51 15.23
N ASP A 192 22.02 -38.29 14.64
CA ASP A 192 21.09 -39.11 15.41
C ASP A 192 21.88 -40.33 15.98
N ARG A 193 21.96 -40.36 17.32
CA ARG A 193 22.76 -41.32 18.07
C ARG A 193 22.44 -42.80 17.81
N ASP A 194 21.28 -43.06 17.24
CA ASP A 194 20.80 -44.44 17.02
C ASP A 194 21.12 -44.98 15.63
N ASN A 195 21.81 -44.23 14.76
CA ASN A 195 22.23 -44.62 13.41
C ASN A 195 21.16 -45.39 12.59
N LYS A 196 19.92 -45.08 12.81
CA LYS A 196 18.75 -45.82 12.31
C LYS A 196 18.53 -45.70 10.79
N TYR A 197 19.17 -44.69 10.20
CA TYR A 197 19.07 -44.42 8.76
C TYR A 197 20.43 -44.41 8.07
N GLY A 198 21.21 -45.45 8.33
CA GLY A 198 22.56 -45.61 7.86
C GLY A 198 22.86 -45.04 6.49
N GLY A 199 23.83 -44.16 6.40
CA GLY A 199 24.55 -43.93 5.19
C GLY A 199 24.51 -42.60 4.49
N LEU A 200 23.90 -41.55 5.04
CA LEU A 200 24.11 -40.19 4.53
C LEU A 200 25.10 -39.43 5.42
N ALA A 201 26.28 -39.96 5.51
CA ALA A 201 27.36 -39.30 6.22
C ALA A 201 27.72 -37.98 5.53
N GLY A 202 27.56 -36.87 6.22
CA GLY A 202 28.44 -35.73 6.03
C GLY A 202 27.96 -34.50 5.30
N THR A 203 26.70 -34.30 4.96
CA THR A 203 26.27 -33.00 4.48
C THR A 203 25.08 -32.51 5.31
N ALA A 204 25.38 -31.73 6.36
CA ALA A 204 24.35 -30.87 6.95
C ALA A 204 23.79 -29.97 5.83
N GLN A 205 22.62 -30.28 5.36
CA GLN A 205 21.96 -29.42 4.37
C GLN A 205 21.60 -28.10 5.04
N THR A 206 22.27 -27.05 4.64
CA THR A 206 21.95 -25.69 5.07
C THR A 206 20.93 -25.12 4.10
N SER A 207 19.83 -24.56 4.60
CA SER A 207 18.82 -23.93 3.76
C SER A 207 19.46 -22.76 2.99
N THR A 208 19.27 -22.71 1.68
CA THR A 208 19.73 -21.62 0.81
C THR A 208 18.66 -20.54 0.63
N LEU A 209 17.42 -20.85 0.97
CA LEU A 209 16.27 -19.96 0.88
C LEU A 209 15.60 -19.86 2.25
N ALA A 210 14.85 -18.77 2.45
CA ALA A 210 14.04 -18.59 3.65
C ALA A 210 12.87 -19.58 3.69
N ALA A 211 12.24 -19.72 4.86
CA ALA A 211 11.16 -20.67 5.08
C ALA A 211 9.92 -20.35 4.28
N VAL A 212 9.30 -21.41 3.76
CA VAL A 212 7.88 -21.39 3.37
C VAL A 212 7.10 -22.02 4.51
N SER A 213 6.17 -21.28 5.10
CA SER A 213 5.25 -21.77 6.12
C SER A 213 3.85 -21.88 5.54
N VAL A 214 3.26 -23.05 5.68
CA VAL A 214 1.85 -23.30 5.33
C VAL A 214 1.09 -23.39 6.65
N GLY A 215 0.00 -22.63 6.79
CA GLY A 215 -0.74 -22.49 8.05
C GLY A 215 -1.35 -23.80 8.57
N ASP A 216 -1.62 -23.82 9.87
CA ASP A 216 -2.31 -24.89 10.60
C ASP A 216 -3.81 -24.89 10.29
#